data_b8793d5c3390a194c0ded3ee386f6aa3
#
_entry.id   b8793d5c3390a194c0ded3ee386f6aa3
#
_cell.length_a   1.000
_cell.length_b   1.000
_cell.length_c   1.000
_cell.angle_alpha   90.00
_cell.angle_beta   90.00
_cell.angle_gamma   90.00
#
_symmetry.space_group_name_H-M   'P 1'
#
loop_
_entity.id
_entity.type
_entity.pdbx_description
1 polymer ?
#
loop_
_entity_poly.entity_id
_entity_poly.type
_entity_poly.pdbx_seq_one_letter_code
_entity_poly.pdbx_strand_id
1 'polypeptide(L)'
;MTKQKVFIVGGGGMVGASAAYAMALQKTTEEIVLIDVNEDLAWGQAADISDSLGLSGGVTVRTGSYNEINTDDIVIITAGANQKPGQTRLELLSINAEIIRGIMREITKDGRKPYVVMVSNPVDVLAYIAVKEFGLAREKVFGTGTTLDTSRLHQIISEKLSINGKDIEAFVLGEHGDSSFSTIKRVKVGGVYLRDLLGYREEDYLDIENEVRKRAYRVIDTKKSTYFAIGYVISRVVKALLQEQKTVLPLSAYLYGEFGIYDVCLSVPCLINKDGVSIMTGFNLTDEERHDLIHSAEVIKNAINSVNS
;
A
#
# COMPACT_ATOMS: atom_id res chain seq x y z
N MET A 1 -2.11 15.53 -24.89
CA MET A 1 -2.41 14.51 -23.88
C MET A 1 -2.72 15.25 -22.59
N THR A 2 -3.89 15.05 -21.99
CA THR A 2 -4.20 15.57 -20.65
C THR A 2 -3.22 14.95 -19.68
N LYS A 3 -2.57 15.80 -18.86
CA LYS A 3 -1.63 15.32 -17.84
C LYS A 3 -2.40 14.48 -16.81
N GLN A 4 -1.83 13.36 -16.43
CA GLN A 4 -2.37 12.43 -15.45
C GLN A 4 -2.39 13.10 -14.07
N LYS A 5 -3.57 13.13 -13.43
CA LYS A 5 -3.74 13.69 -12.08
C LYS A 5 -3.70 12.61 -11.03
N VAL A 6 -3.38 12.99 -9.81
CA VAL A 6 -3.43 12.12 -8.64
C VAL A 6 -4.51 12.63 -7.69
N PHE A 7 -5.52 11.81 -7.46
CA PHE A 7 -6.59 12.07 -6.52
C PHE A 7 -6.36 11.28 -5.23
N ILE A 8 -6.60 11.89 -4.08
CA ILE A 8 -6.51 11.25 -2.77
C ILE A 8 -7.87 11.35 -2.09
N VAL A 9 -8.58 10.24 -2.01
CA VAL A 9 -9.84 10.12 -1.28
C VAL A 9 -9.52 9.79 0.18
N GLY A 10 -10.02 10.62 1.11
CA GLY A 10 -9.56 10.69 2.49
C GLY A 10 -8.38 11.66 2.65
N GLY A 11 -8.29 12.66 1.75
CA GLY A 11 -7.19 13.62 1.68
C GLY A 11 -7.06 14.54 2.89
N GLY A 12 -8.15 14.74 3.66
CA GLY A 12 -8.13 15.47 4.93
C GLY A 12 -7.46 14.69 6.07
N GLY A 13 -7.43 13.35 5.99
CA GLY A 13 -6.83 12.50 7.01
C GLY A 13 -5.30 12.55 7.00
N MET A 14 -4.68 12.14 8.13
CA MET A 14 -3.22 12.17 8.31
C MET A 14 -2.45 11.38 7.26
N VAL A 15 -2.98 10.23 6.81
CA VAL A 15 -2.34 9.38 5.79
C VAL A 15 -2.39 10.08 4.43
N GLY A 16 -3.58 10.57 4.04
CA GLY A 16 -3.78 11.28 2.77
C GLY A 16 -2.93 12.53 2.66
N ALA A 17 -2.95 13.37 3.70
CA ALA A 17 -2.13 14.59 3.77
C ALA A 17 -0.62 14.28 3.72
N SER A 18 -0.16 13.25 4.46
CA SER A 18 1.25 12.84 4.43
C SER A 18 1.68 12.32 3.05
N ALA A 19 0.78 11.60 2.35
CA ALA A 19 1.03 11.14 0.99
C ALA A 19 1.11 12.32 0.01
N ALA A 20 0.17 13.27 0.10
CA ALA A 20 0.17 14.50 -0.69
C ALA A 20 1.47 15.29 -0.49
N TYR A 21 1.85 15.51 0.76
CA TYR A 21 3.09 16.23 1.09
C TYR A 21 4.33 15.51 0.57
N ALA A 22 4.44 14.20 0.77
CA ALA A 22 5.55 13.41 0.26
C ALA A 22 5.67 13.46 -1.28
N MET A 23 4.54 13.39 -2.00
CA MET A 23 4.51 13.50 -3.45
C MET A 23 4.84 14.92 -3.93
N ALA A 24 4.36 15.93 -3.24
CA ALA A 24 4.62 17.34 -3.56
C ALA A 24 6.11 17.67 -3.43
N LEU A 25 6.75 17.29 -2.31
CA LEU A 25 8.19 17.49 -2.09
C LEU A 25 9.06 16.75 -3.11
N GLN A 26 8.66 15.53 -3.50
CA GLN A 26 9.39 14.73 -4.48
C GLN A 26 9.05 15.08 -5.93
N LYS A 27 8.11 16.03 -6.15
CA LYS A 27 7.61 16.41 -7.46
C LYS A 27 7.20 15.18 -8.28
N THR A 28 6.46 14.28 -7.64
CA THR A 28 6.06 12.99 -8.21
C THR A 28 5.05 13.17 -9.35
N THR A 29 4.17 14.16 -9.21
CA THR A 29 3.13 14.57 -10.17
C THR A 29 3.05 16.10 -10.21
N GLU A 30 2.37 16.65 -11.23
CA GLU A 30 2.16 18.09 -11.33
C GLU A 30 0.90 18.54 -10.59
N GLU A 31 -0.08 17.66 -10.40
CA GLU A 31 -1.35 18.01 -9.75
C GLU A 31 -1.79 16.92 -8.79
N ILE A 32 -2.07 17.31 -7.54
CA ILE A 32 -2.62 16.47 -6.47
C ILE A 32 -3.95 17.08 -6.04
N VAL A 33 -5.02 16.27 -6.08
CA VAL A 33 -6.38 16.68 -5.75
C VAL A 33 -6.85 15.93 -4.52
N LEU A 34 -7.16 16.64 -3.44
CA LEU A 34 -7.67 16.07 -2.21
C LEU A 34 -9.19 16.04 -2.23
N ILE A 35 -9.77 14.88 -1.96
CA ILE A 35 -11.21 14.65 -1.78
C ILE A 35 -11.43 14.11 -0.38
N ASP A 36 -12.34 14.71 0.37
CA ASP A 36 -12.73 14.24 1.71
C ASP A 36 -14.19 14.61 1.99
N VAL A 37 -14.85 13.86 2.86
CA VAL A 37 -16.19 14.19 3.36
C VAL A 37 -16.16 15.44 4.28
N ASN A 38 -15.03 15.70 4.90
CA ASN A 38 -14.75 16.94 5.61
C ASN A 38 -13.96 17.89 4.66
N GLU A 39 -14.73 18.65 3.86
CA GLU A 39 -14.17 19.56 2.85
C GLU A 39 -13.27 20.64 3.44
N ASP A 40 -13.62 21.19 4.62
CA ASP A 40 -12.83 22.20 5.30
C ASP A 40 -11.46 21.64 5.73
N LEU A 41 -11.44 20.41 6.25
CA LEU A 41 -10.19 19.77 6.63
C LEU A 41 -9.32 19.47 5.40
N ALA A 42 -9.93 18.98 4.30
CA ALA A 42 -9.21 18.77 3.05
C ALA A 42 -8.63 20.08 2.48
N TRP A 43 -9.41 21.16 2.55
CA TRP A 43 -8.93 22.48 2.14
C TRP A 43 -7.75 22.94 3.01
N GLY A 44 -7.85 22.81 4.32
CA GLY A 44 -6.76 23.16 5.25
C GLY A 44 -5.47 22.40 4.95
N GLN A 45 -5.56 21.07 4.69
CA GLN A 45 -4.39 20.27 4.31
C GLN A 45 -3.82 20.71 2.95
N ALA A 46 -4.67 20.97 1.96
CA ALA A 46 -4.23 21.41 0.63
C ALA A 46 -3.53 22.78 0.71
N ALA A 47 -4.08 23.72 1.48
CA ALA A 47 -3.52 25.06 1.66
C ALA A 47 -2.14 25.00 2.35
N ASP A 48 -2.02 24.28 3.48
CA ASP A 48 -0.78 24.15 4.24
C ASP A 48 0.34 23.50 3.39
N ILE A 49 0.00 22.44 2.63
CA ILE A 49 0.95 21.82 1.70
C ILE A 49 1.34 22.79 0.60
N SER A 50 0.38 23.52 0.01
CA SER A 50 0.64 24.50 -1.05
C SER A 50 1.54 25.65 -0.56
N ASP A 51 1.34 26.13 0.68
CA ASP A 51 2.17 27.17 1.27
C ASP A 51 3.63 26.71 1.40
N SER A 52 3.87 25.44 1.72
CA SER A 52 5.21 24.86 1.76
C SER A 52 5.93 24.85 0.39
N LEU A 53 5.16 24.88 -0.70
CA LEU A 53 5.68 24.87 -2.08
C LEU A 53 5.91 26.27 -2.66
N GLY A 54 5.48 27.33 -1.96
CA GLY A 54 5.55 28.71 -2.45
C GLY A 54 6.96 29.16 -2.85
N LEU A 55 8.00 28.58 -2.26
CA LEU A 55 9.40 28.87 -2.58
C LEU A 55 10.03 27.90 -3.61
N SER A 56 9.39 26.76 -3.88
CA SER A 56 9.95 25.70 -4.75
C SER A 56 9.16 25.49 -6.05
N GLY A 57 7.86 25.77 -6.03
CA GLY A 57 6.95 25.61 -7.18
C GLY A 57 6.88 24.20 -7.77
N GLY A 58 6.12 24.05 -8.84
CA GLY A 58 6.15 22.87 -9.72
C GLY A 58 5.11 21.78 -9.40
N VAL A 59 4.33 21.89 -8.31
CA VAL A 59 3.21 21.00 -8.01
C VAL A 59 2.02 21.84 -7.54
N THR A 60 0.85 21.55 -8.06
CA THR A 60 -0.42 22.12 -7.59
C THR A 60 -1.07 21.14 -6.61
N VAL A 61 -1.40 21.61 -5.40
CA VAL A 61 -2.17 20.83 -4.42
C VAL A 61 -3.45 21.60 -4.12
N ARG A 62 -4.61 20.95 -4.31
CA ARG A 62 -5.92 21.58 -4.12
C ARG A 62 -6.98 20.57 -3.73
N THR A 63 -8.12 21.04 -3.30
CA THR A 63 -9.33 20.22 -3.18
C THR A 63 -10.02 20.04 -4.52
N GLY A 64 -10.86 19.00 -4.64
CA GLY A 64 -11.66 18.74 -5.83
C GLY A 64 -12.78 17.73 -5.57
N SER A 65 -13.36 17.22 -6.63
CA SER A 65 -14.49 16.31 -6.57
C SER A 65 -14.31 15.06 -7.44
N TYR A 66 -15.12 14.03 -7.20
CA TYR A 66 -15.11 12.78 -7.99
C TYR A 66 -15.39 13.02 -9.49
N ASN A 67 -16.12 14.10 -9.83
CA ASN A 67 -16.46 14.40 -11.22
C ASN A 67 -15.25 14.83 -12.07
N GLU A 68 -14.14 15.19 -11.44
CA GLU A 68 -12.91 15.58 -12.12
C GLU A 68 -12.01 14.39 -12.50
N ILE A 69 -12.31 13.20 -11.96
CA ILE A 69 -11.54 11.98 -12.23
C ILE A 69 -11.80 11.53 -13.67
N ASN A 70 -10.74 11.21 -14.38
CA ASN A 70 -10.80 10.67 -15.74
C ASN A 70 -10.25 9.23 -15.78
N THR A 71 -10.49 8.56 -16.90
CA THR A 71 -9.79 7.30 -17.21
C THR A 71 -8.28 7.56 -17.21
N ASP A 72 -7.54 6.60 -16.63
CA ASP A 72 -6.08 6.63 -16.44
C ASP A 72 -5.55 7.61 -15.38
N ASP A 73 -6.37 8.45 -14.74
CA ASP A 73 -5.95 9.15 -13.51
C ASP A 73 -5.64 8.13 -12.40
N ILE A 74 -4.85 8.55 -11.42
CA ILE A 74 -4.52 7.72 -10.25
C ILE A 74 -5.39 8.15 -9.08
N VAL A 75 -6.13 7.21 -8.50
CA VAL A 75 -6.96 7.42 -7.31
C VAL A 75 -6.39 6.62 -6.15
N ILE A 76 -5.95 7.32 -5.13
CA ILE A 76 -5.44 6.75 -3.88
C ILE A 76 -6.58 6.78 -2.86
N ILE A 77 -6.93 5.63 -2.29
CA ILE A 77 -8.01 5.55 -1.31
C ILE A 77 -7.41 5.33 0.08
N THR A 78 -7.43 6.39 0.88
CA THR A 78 -7.00 6.39 2.29
C THR A 78 -8.19 6.58 3.24
N ALA A 79 -9.40 6.73 2.70
CA ALA A 79 -10.62 6.91 3.46
C ALA A 79 -11.06 5.60 4.14
N GLY A 80 -11.49 5.70 5.38
CA GLY A 80 -11.99 4.57 6.15
C GLY A 80 -12.37 5.01 7.57
N ALA A 81 -13.22 4.22 8.21
CA ALA A 81 -13.57 4.42 9.61
C ALA A 81 -12.44 3.91 10.52
N ASN A 82 -12.21 4.62 11.61
CA ASN A 82 -11.36 4.14 12.70
C ASN A 82 -12.16 3.25 13.65
N GLN A 83 -11.49 2.24 14.22
CA GLN A 83 -12.11 1.35 15.20
C GLN A 83 -12.55 2.14 16.45
N LYS A 84 -13.81 1.96 16.85
CA LYS A 84 -14.36 2.56 18.07
C LYS A 84 -14.18 1.61 19.26
N PRO A 85 -14.13 2.13 20.50
CA PRO A 85 -14.13 1.29 21.69
C PRO A 85 -15.32 0.32 21.69
N GLY A 86 -15.07 -0.97 21.91
CA GLY A 86 -16.09 -2.02 21.90
C GLY A 86 -16.52 -2.54 20.51
N GLN A 87 -16.05 -1.95 19.44
CA GLN A 87 -16.33 -2.43 18.07
C GLN A 87 -15.45 -3.63 17.71
N THR A 88 -16.06 -4.66 17.15
CA THR A 88 -15.34 -5.84 16.64
C THR A 88 -14.60 -5.53 15.33
N ARG A 89 -13.57 -6.32 15.03
CA ARG A 89 -12.85 -6.23 13.74
C ARG A 89 -13.76 -6.47 12.55
N LEU A 90 -14.75 -7.38 12.70
CA LEU A 90 -15.70 -7.73 11.64
C LEU A 90 -16.66 -6.57 11.33
N GLU A 91 -17.21 -5.93 12.38
CA GLU A 91 -18.06 -4.75 12.20
C GLU A 91 -17.31 -3.60 11.53
N LEU A 92 -16.05 -3.35 11.91
CA LEU A 92 -15.22 -2.34 11.27
C LEU A 92 -14.95 -2.69 9.79
N LEU A 93 -14.68 -3.95 9.49
CA LEU A 93 -14.47 -4.43 8.13
C LEU A 93 -15.71 -4.21 7.27
N SER A 94 -16.91 -4.55 7.77
CA SER A 94 -18.17 -4.34 7.05
C SER A 94 -18.43 -2.86 6.76
N ILE A 95 -18.17 -1.98 7.71
CA ILE A 95 -18.29 -0.52 7.53
C ILE A 95 -17.31 -0.03 6.47
N ASN A 96 -16.05 -0.44 6.53
CA ASN A 96 -15.04 -0.02 5.57
C ASN A 96 -15.35 -0.57 4.17
N ALA A 97 -15.86 -1.79 4.05
CA ALA A 97 -16.29 -2.35 2.77
C ALA A 97 -17.38 -1.48 2.11
N GLU A 98 -18.39 -1.03 2.87
CA GLU A 98 -19.43 -0.15 2.34
C GLU A 98 -18.89 1.24 1.96
N ILE A 99 -17.98 1.81 2.75
CA ILE A 99 -17.30 3.07 2.40
C ILE A 99 -16.58 2.91 1.05
N ILE A 100 -15.81 1.83 0.89
CA ILE A 100 -15.08 1.57 -0.36
C ILE A 100 -16.01 1.34 -1.53
N ARG A 101 -17.11 0.58 -1.36
CA ARG A 101 -18.12 0.42 -2.39
C ARG A 101 -18.72 1.75 -2.84
N GLY A 102 -19.00 2.65 -1.89
CA GLY A 102 -19.47 4.01 -2.17
C GLY A 102 -18.46 4.81 -3.00
N ILE A 103 -17.21 4.83 -2.57
CA ILE A 103 -16.12 5.53 -3.29
C ILE A 103 -15.93 4.94 -4.69
N MET A 104 -15.88 3.61 -4.81
CA MET A 104 -15.69 2.94 -6.10
C MET A 104 -16.83 3.25 -7.09
N ARG A 105 -18.09 3.32 -6.64
CA ARG A 105 -19.22 3.74 -7.51
C ARG A 105 -18.99 5.14 -8.08
N GLU A 106 -18.50 6.08 -7.26
CA GLU A 106 -18.26 7.45 -7.72
C GLU A 106 -17.07 7.54 -8.68
N ILE A 107 -15.97 6.84 -8.41
CA ILE A 107 -14.76 6.91 -9.27
C ILE A 107 -14.91 6.16 -10.60
N THR A 108 -15.78 5.13 -10.66
CA THR A 108 -16.03 4.35 -11.88
C THR A 108 -17.31 4.79 -12.63
N LYS A 109 -18.00 5.81 -12.12
CA LYS A 109 -19.18 6.38 -12.75
C LYS A 109 -18.90 6.74 -14.21
N ASP A 110 -19.90 6.59 -15.05
CA ASP A 110 -19.82 6.87 -16.50
C ASP A 110 -18.76 6.03 -17.27
N GLY A 111 -18.39 4.88 -16.71
CA GLY A 111 -17.45 3.95 -17.34
C GLY A 111 -15.98 4.36 -17.22
N ARG A 112 -15.66 5.29 -16.34
CA ARG A 112 -14.26 5.71 -16.06
C ARG A 112 -13.43 4.53 -15.54
N LYS A 113 -12.16 4.48 -15.92
CA LYS A 113 -11.24 3.37 -15.60
C LYS A 113 -9.90 3.89 -15.05
N PRO A 114 -9.90 4.55 -13.88
CA PRO A 114 -8.67 5.03 -13.26
C PRO A 114 -7.81 3.88 -12.73
N TYR A 115 -6.56 4.20 -12.36
CA TYR A 115 -5.76 3.36 -11.48
C TYR A 115 -6.22 3.57 -10.04
N VAL A 116 -6.36 2.49 -9.28
CA VAL A 116 -6.79 2.52 -7.88
C VAL A 116 -5.72 1.94 -6.98
N VAL A 117 -5.19 2.78 -6.09
CA VAL A 117 -4.23 2.39 -5.06
C VAL A 117 -4.95 2.33 -3.72
N MET A 118 -5.27 1.13 -3.25
CA MET A 118 -5.91 0.91 -1.96
C MET A 118 -4.89 1.03 -0.83
N VAL A 119 -5.21 1.87 0.17
CA VAL A 119 -4.39 2.08 1.37
C VAL A 119 -5.17 1.78 2.64
N SER A 120 -6.49 1.97 2.58
CA SER A 120 -7.40 1.72 3.71
C SER A 120 -7.38 0.25 4.14
N ASN A 121 -7.47 0.01 5.45
CA ASN A 121 -7.41 -1.32 6.05
C ASN A 121 -8.81 -1.90 6.34
N PRO A 122 -8.94 -3.25 6.23
CA PRO A 122 -7.93 -4.25 5.82
C PRO A 122 -7.66 -4.22 4.32
N VAL A 123 -6.46 -3.82 3.92
CA VAL A 123 -6.10 -3.46 2.53
C VAL A 123 -6.37 -4.58 1.53
N ASP A 124 -6.08 -5.84 1.89
CA ASP A 124 -6.21 -6.98 1.01
C ASP A 124 -7.69 -7.27 0.69
N VAL A 125 -8.56 -7.22 1.70
CA VAL A 125 -10.02 -7.40 1.51
C VAL A 125 -10.62 -6.25 0.71
N LEU A 126 -10.24 -5.00 1.03
CA LEU A 126 -10.77 -3.82 0.35
C LEU A 126 -10.28 -3.73 -1.11
N ALA A 127 -9.03 -4.11 -1.39
CA ALA A 127 -8.53 -4.24 -2.75
C ALA A 127 -9.26 -5.34 -3.53
N TYR A 128 -9.54 -6.48 -2.89
CA TYR A 128 -10.34 -7.54 -3.49
C TYR A 128 -11.74 -7.06 -3.90
N ILE A 129 -12.46 -6.37 -3.01
CA ILE A 129 -13.78 -5.78 -3.31
C ILE A 129 -13.68 -4.84 -4.52
N ALA A 130 -12.68 -3.97 -4.54
CA ALA A 130 -12.48 -3.02 -5.62
C ALA A 130 -12.22 -3.69 -6.98
N VAL A 131 -11.46 -4.79 -7.02
CA VAL A 131 -11.20 -5.56 -8.24
C VAL A 131 -12.45 -6.31 -8.70
N LYS A 132 -13.14 -6.98 -7.78
CA LYS A 132 -14.21 -7.94 -8.14
C LYS A 132 -15.51 -7.28 -8.52
N GLU A 133 -15.86 -6.16 -7.88
CA GLU A 133 -17.22 -5.62 -7.98
C GLU A 133 -17.34 -4.50 -9.02
N PHE A 134 -16.23 -3.91 -9.51
CA PHE A 134 -16.29 -2.66 -10.29
C PHE A 134 -15.72 -2.75 -11.71
N GLY A 135 -15.38 -3.93 -12.18
CA GLY A 135 -15.05 -4.18 -13.60
C GLY A 135 -13.77 -3.49 -14.10
N LEU A 136 -12.90 -3.06 -13.19
CA LEU A 136 -11.57 -2.55 -13.55
C LEU A 136 -10.60 -3.71 -13.83
N ALA A 137 -9.65 -3.47 -14.72
CA ALA A 137 -8.58 -4.44 -14.96
C ALA A 137 -7.76 -4.64 -13.67
N ARG A 138 -7.43 -5.87 -13.33
CA ARG A 138 -6.71 -6.22 -12.10
C ARG A 138 -5.32 -5.56 -12.01
N GLU A 139 -4.74 -5.23 -13.14
CA GLU A 139 -3.47 -4.51 -13.23
C GLU A 139 -3.59 -3.05 -12.77
N LYS A 140 -4.81 -2.49 -12.82
CA LYS A 140 -5.12 -1.12 -12.41
C LYS A 140 -5.58 -0.97 -10.97
N VAL A 141 -5.90 -2.07 -10.28
CA VAL A 141 -6.43 -2.05 -8.89
C VAL A 141 -5.56 -2.90 -8.00
N PHE A 142 -4.92 -2.29 -7.03
CA PHE A 142 -4.04 -2.99 -6.08
C PHE A 142 -3.92 -2.21 -4.78
N GLY A 143 -3.50 -2.90 -3.73
CA GLY A 143 -3.23 -2.29 -2.44
C GLY A 143 -1.74 -2.03 -2.21
N THR A 144 -1.42 -1.12 -1.29
CA THR A 144 -0.02 -0.91 -0.84
C THR A 144 0.56 -2.14 -0.15
N GLY A 145 -0.28 -3.04 0.31
CA GLY A 145 0.11 -4.33 0.89
C GLY A 145 1.20 -4.22 1.95
N THR A 146 2.14 -5.13 1.89
CA THR A 146 3.26 -5.23 2.83
C THR A 146 4.49 -4.39 2.42
N THR A 147 4.33 -3.41 1.52
CA THR A 147 5.45 -2.53 1.12
C THR A 147 6.01 -1.75 2.32
N LEU A 148 5.14 -1.29 3.24
CA LEU A 148 5.60 -0.61 4.46
C LEU A 148 6.31 -1.58 5.42
N ASP A 149 5.83 -2.81 5.55
CA ASP A 149 6.45 -3.83 6.39
C ASP A 149 7.83 -4.23 5.84
N THR A 150 7.95 -4.34 4.53
CA THR A 150 9.22 -4.50 3.83
C THR A 150 10.17 -3.33 4.08
N SER A 151 9.67 -2.09 4.06
CA SER A 151 10.49 -0.92 4.39
C SER A 151 10.98 -0.95 5.84
N ARG A 152 10.16 -1.42 6.79
CA ARG A 152 10.58 -1.63 8.20
C ARG A 152 11.65 -2.72 8.30
N LEU A 153 11.48 -3.82 7.59
CA LEU A 153 12.47 -4.90 7.53
C LEU A 153 13.83 -4.39 7.04
N HIS A 154 13.84 -3.64 5.92
CA HIS A 154 15.06 -3.03 5.40
C HIS A 154 15.69 -2.07 6.41
N GLN A 155 14.89 -1.24 7.09
CA GLN A 155 15.40 -0.28 8.06
C GLN A 155 16.02 -0.98 9.28
N ILE A 156 15.41 -2.05 9.79
CA ILE A 156 15.93 -2.81 10.93
C ILE A 156 17.25 -3.50 10.56
N ILE A 157 17.31 -4.14 9.40
CA ILE A 157 18.56 -4.74 8.91
C ILE A 157 19.63 -3.67 8.70
N SER A 158 19.28 -2.53 8.09
CA SER A 158 20.17 -1.40 7.88
C SER A 158 20.76 -0.87 9.19
N GLU A 159 19.96 -0.71 10.23
CA GLU A 159 20.38 -0.28 11.57
C GLU A 159 21.34 -1.29 12.22
N LYS A 160 21.02 -2.59 12.14
CA LYS A 160 21.85 -3.66 12.72
C LYS A 160 23.22 -3.81 12.02
N LEU A 161 23.25 -3.63 10.70
CA LEU A 161 24.47 -3.85 9.91
C LEU A 161 25.22 -2.56 9.55
N SER A 162 24.67 -1.39 9.86
CA SER A 162 25.20 -0.08 9.44
C SER A 162 25.41 0.01 7.91
N ILE A 163 24.46 -0.51 7.13
CA ILE A 163 24.45 -0.52 5.66
C ILE A 163 23.28 0.27 5.11
N ASN A 164 23.34 0.61 3.82
CA ASN A 164 22.23 1.27 3.16
C ASN A 164 21.08 0.29 2.89
N GLY A 165 19.87 0.62 3.33
CA GLY A 165 18.67 -0.21 3.10
C GLY A 165 18.36 -0.50 1.62
N LYS A 166 18.90 0.29 0.67
CA LYS A 166 18.75 0.05 -0.77
C LYS A 166 19.47 -1.20 -1.26
N ASP A 167 20.51 -1.61 -0.54
CA ASP A 167 21.33 -2.76 -0.91
C ASP A 167 20.80 -4.08 -0.32
N ILE A 168 19.64 -4.01 0.36
CA ILE A 168 18.97 -5.15 0.98
C ILE A 168 17.93 -5.71 0.02
N GLU A 169 18.05 -7.00 -0.30
CA GLU A 169 17.10 -7.75 -1.11
C GLU A 169 16.24 -8.64 -0.18
N ALA A 170 15.12 -8.14 0.26
CA ALA A 170 14.18 -8.83 1.14
C ALA A 170 12.75 -8.32 0.93
N PHE A 171 11.76 -9.17 1.21
CA PHE A 171 10.34 -8.80 1.21
C PHE A 171 9.63 -9.32 2.45
N VAL A 172 8.58 -8.62 2.85
CA VAL A 172 7.50 -9.15 3.64
C VAL A 172 6.35 -9.43 2.68
N LEU A 173 5.75 -10.62 2.74
CA LEU A 173 4.74 -11.11 1.80
C LEU A 173 3.50 -11.61 2.56
N GLY A 174 2.45 -11.94 1.82
CA GLY A 174 1.19 -12.48 2.36
C GLY A 174 0.19 -11.39 2.72
N GLU A 175 -0.57 -11.59 3.78
CA GLU A 175 -1.52 -10.63 4.33
C GLU A 175 -0.79 -9.39 4.87
N HIS A 176 -1.36 -8.19 4.69
CA HIS A 176 -0.96 -7.05 5.50
C HIS A 176 -1.59 -7.15 6.90
N GLY A 177 -1.07 -8.05 7.71
CA GLY A 177 -1.57 -8.41 9.04
C GLY A 177 -0.70 -9.44 9.74
N ASP A 178 -1.33 -10.19 10.67
CA ASP A 178 -0.61 -11.10 11.58
C ASP A 178 -0.06 -12.36 10.86
N SER A 179 -0.64 -12.76 9.72
CA SER A 179 -0.16 -13.91 8.92
C SER A 179 0.90 -13.53 7.87
N SER A 180 1.38 -12.28 7.87
CA SER A 180 2.51 -11.89 7.02
C SER A 180 3.79 -12.65 7.41
N PHE A 181 4.62 -12.93 6.43
CA PHE A 181 5.92 -13.57 6.62
C PHE A 181 7.01 -12.83 5.85
N SER A 182 8.25 -12.97 6.30
CA SER A 182 9.39 -12.33 5.63
C SER A 182 10.25 -13.34 4.88
N THR A 183 10.93 -12.88 3.83
CA THR A 183 11.95 -13.68 3.13
C THR A 183 13.32 -13.59 3.83
N ILE A 184 13.32 -13.42 5.17
CA ILE A 184 14.52 -13.10 5.96
C ILE A 184 15.62 -14.16 5.84
N LYS A 185 15.26 -15.43 5.74
CA LYS A 185 16.22 -16.56 5.66
C LYS A 185 17.07 -16.53 4.39
N ARG A 186 16.64 -15.80 3.36
CA ARG A 186 17.34 -15.68 2.07
C ARG A 186 17.68 -14.25 1.68
N VAL A 187 17.67 -13.35 2.66
CA VAL A 187 18.08 -11.95 2.45
C VAL A 187 19.50 -11.90 1.90
N LYS A 188 19.67 -11.04 0.90
CA LYS A 188 20.98 -10.67 0.38
C LYS A 188 21.25 -9.20 0.62
N VAL A 189 22.51 -8.90 0.77
CA VAL A 189 23.05 -7.56 0.85
C VAL A 189 24.18 -7.44 -0.15
N GLY A 190 23.98 -6.62 -1.18
CA GLY A 190 24.95 -6.52 -2.27
C GLY A 190 25.26 -7.85 -2.94
N GLY A 191 24.28 -8.76 -3.04
CA GLY A 191 24.41 -10.09 -3.64
C GLY A 191 24.94 -11.20 -2.73
N VAL A 192 25.39 -10.88 -1.49
CA VAL A 192 25.87 -11.86 -0.51
C VAL A 192 24.74 -12.20 0.48
N TYR A 193 24.54 -13.47 0.81
CA TYR A 193 23.54 -13.85 1.80
C TYR A 193 23.88 -13.26 3.17
N LEU A 194 22.87 -12.76 3.85
CA LEU A 194 23.01 -12.15 5.18
C LEU A 194 23.72 -13.06 6.18
N ARG A 195 23.38 -14.36 6.17
CA ARG A 195 24.01 -15.38 7.00
C ARG A 195 25.53 -15.52 6.79
N ASP A 196 26.00 -15.23 5.58
CA ASP A 196 27.41 -15.39 5.21
C ASP A 196 28.22 -14.12 5.52
N LEU A 197 27.56 -12.97 5.70
CA LEU A 197 28.22 -11.70 5.99
C LEU A 197 28.71 -11.59 7.43
N LEU A 198 27.94 -12.06 8.39
CA LEU A 198 28.17 -11.76 9.81
C LEU A 198 28.02 -12.97 10.74
N GLY A 199 27.98 -14.20 10.20
CA GLY A 199 27.77 -15.41 11.03
C GLY A 199 26.42 -15.38 11.75
N TYR A 200 25.37 -14.85 11.12
CA TYR A 200 24.02 -14.81 11.65
C TYR A 200 23.54 -16.22 12.02
N ARG A 201 22.90 -16.33 13.16
CA ARG A 201 22.23 -17.54 13.62
C ARG A 201 20.75 -17.44 13.31
N GLU A 202 20.04 -18.57 13.32
CA GLU A 202 18.59 -18.59 13.05
C GLU A 202 17.81 -17.74 14.07
N GLU A 203 18.26 -17.69 15.30
CA GLU A 203 17.69 -16.85 16.37
C GLU A 203 17.70 -15.35 15.98
N ASP A 204 18.76 -14.89 15.30
CA ASP A 204 18.89 -13.50 14.86
C ASP A 204 17.83 -13.14 13.81
N TYR A 205 17.40 -14.10 12.97
CA TYR A 205 16.33 -13.90 12.00
C TYR A 205 14.96 -13.74 12.68
N LEU A 206 14.66 -14.59 13.66
CA LEU A 206 13.42 -14.51 14.45
C LEU A 206 13.35 -13.18 15.21
N ASP A 207 14.46 -12.69 15.73
CA ASP A 207 14.53 -11.40 16.41
C ASP A 207 14.21 -10.25 15.45
N ILE A 208 14.72 -10.28 14.23
CA ILE A 208 14.44 -9.25 13.21
C ILE A 208 12.95 -9.25 12.85
N GLU A 209 12.34 -10.42 12.59
CA GLU A 209 10.92 -10.52 12.27
C GLU A 209 10.03 -10.01 13.41
N ASN A 210 10.33 -10.41 14.64
CA ASN A 210 9.63 -9.94 15.81
C ASN A 210 9.76 -8.41 16.00
N GLU A 211 10.93 -7.86 15.70
CA GLU A 211 11.17 -6.42 15.77
C GLU A 211 10.36 -5.64 14.71
N VAL A 212 10.21 -6.18 13.50
CA VAL A 212 9.36 -5.59 12.45
C VAL A 212 7.92 -5.43 12.95
N ARG A 213 7.33 -6.50 13.51
CA ARG A 213 5.98 -6.49 14.09
C ARG A 213 5.87 -5.54 15.28
N LYS A 214 6.77 -5.64 16.25
CA LYS A 214 6.79 -4.79 17.46
C LYS A 214 6.93 -3.32 17.14
N ARG A 215 7.74 -2.96 16.13
CA ARG A 215 7.93 -1.55 15.70
C ARG A 215 6.61 -0.95 15.20
N ALA A 216 5.82 -1.71 14.43
CA ALA A 216 4.52 -1.27 13.96
C ALA A 216 3.57 -0.95 15.11
N TYR A 217 3.39 -1.88 16.05
CA TYR A 217 2.54 -1.70 17.22
C TYR A 217 3.02 -0.53 18.10
N ARG A 218 4.33 -0.44 18.38
CA ARG A 218 4.89 0.64 19.19
C ARG A 218 4.64 2.03 18.60
N VAL A 219 4.72 2.17 17.27
CA VAL A 219 4.39 3.44 16.59
C VAL A 219 2.92 3.78 16.79
N ILE A 220 2.01 2.80 16.67
CA ILE A 220 0.57 3.01 16.86
C ILE A 220 0.27 3.37 18.32
N ASP A 221 0.86 2.67 19.28
CA ASP A 221 0.64 2.93 20.72
C ASP A 221 1.08 4.33 21.12
N THR A 222 2.21 4.81 20.59
CA THR A 222 2.80 6.10 20.96
C THR A 222 2.17 7.28 20.26
N LYS A 223 1.88 7.19 18.95
CA LYS A 223 1.36 8.33 18.17
C LYS A 223 -0.02 8.08 17.56
N LYS A 224 -0.70 6.99 17.94
CA LYS A 224 -2.06 6.56 17.57
C LYS A 224 -2.24 6.10 16.13
N SER A 225 -1.36 6.48 15.22
CA SER A 225 -1.37 6.01 13.83
C SER A 225 0.00 6.14 13.18
N THR A 226 0.26 5.34 12.16
CA THR A 226 1.38 5.56 11.24
C THR A 226 0.88 6.35 10.04
N TYR A 227 1.62 7.37 9.60
CA TYR A 227 1.24 8.17 8.44
C TYR A 227 2.44 8.65 7.62
N PHE A 228 3.57 9.05 8.20
CA PHE A 228 4.74 9.49 7.42
C PHE A 228 5.32 8.37 6.56
N ALA A 229 5.51 7.18 7.14
CA ALA A 229 6.10 6.05 6.44
C ALA A 229 5.18 5.55 5.30
N ILE A 230 3.88 5.40 5.57
CA ILE A 230 2.92 5.01 4.53
C ILE A 230 2.76 6.12 3.47
N GLY A 231 2.80 7.39 3.85
CA GLY A 231 2.79 8.52 2.91
C GLY A 231 3.97 8.45 1.93
N TYR A 232 5.17 8.13 2.42
CA TYR A 232 6.33 7.90 1.56
C TYR A 232 6.16 6.68 0.66
N VAL A 233 5.63 5.55 1.18
CA VAL A 233 5.35 4.34 0.38
C VAL A 233 4.38 4.67 -0.76
N ILE A 234 3.30 5.39 -0.48
CA ILE A 234 2.34 5.83 -1.50
C ILE A 234 3.05 6.65 -2.59
N SER A 235 3.86 7.62 -2.18
CA SER A 235 4.65 8.44 -3.13
C SER A 235 5.56 7.58 -4.02
N ARG A 236 6.20 6.54 -3.48
CA ARG A 236 7.03 5.59 -4.23
C ARG A 236 6.23 4.78 -5.25
N VAL A 237 5.04 4.31 -4.87
CA VAL A 237 4.12 3.58 -5.75
C VAL A 237 3.65 4.46 -6.91
N VAL A 238 3.16 5.67 -6.59
CA VAL A 238 2.69 6.63 -7.60
C VAL A 238 3.82 7.04 -8.54
N LYS A 239 5.02 7.28 -8.01
CA LYS A 239 6.20 7.61 -8.81
C LYS A 239 6.57 6.49 -9.79
N ALA A 240 6.45 5.23 -9.36
CA ALA A 240 6.72 4.08 -10.22
C ALA A 240 5.71 3.98 -11.38
N LEU A 241 4.43 4.28 -11.13
CA LEU A 241 3.40 4.35 -12.17
C LEU A 241 3.67 5.48 -13.16
N LEU A 242 3.85 6.72 -12.66
CA LEU A 242 3.93 7.93 -13.51
C LEU A 242 5.25 8.05 -14.27
N GLN A 243 6.36 7.60 -13.68
CA GLN A 243 7.70 7.78 -14.22
C GLN A 243 8.30 6.50 -14.82
N GLU A 244 7.49 5.48 -15.05
CA GLU A 244 7.91 4.20 -15.65
C GLU A 244 9.18 3.60 -15.01
N GLN A 245 9.28 3.67 -13.67
CA GLN A 245 10.50 3.25 -12.96
C GLN A 245 10.77 1.75 -13.02
N LYS A 246 9.78 0.94 -13.45
CA LYS A 246 9.88 -0.53 -13.53
C LYS A 246 10.44 -1.13 -12.26
N THR A 247 9.91 -0.70 -11.12
CA THR A 247 10.34 -1.13 -9.79
C THR A 247 9.53 -2.31 -9.29
N VAL A 248 10.14 -3.14 -8.45
CA VAL A 248 9.48 -4.28 -7.81
C VAL A 248 9.15 -3.91 -6.38
N LEU A 249 7.86 -4.05 -6.00
CA LEU A 249 7.36 -3.84 -4.65
C LEU A 249 6.40 -4.97 -4.27
N PRO A 250 6.32 -5.36 -2.99
CA PRO A 250 5.31 -6.31 -2.52
C PRO A 250 3.98 -5.58 -2.35
N LEU A 251 3.11 -5.73 -3.34
CA LEU A 251 1.80 -5.10 -3.40
C LEU A 251 0.68 -6.12 -3.23
N SER A 252 -0.41 -5.70 -2.61
CA SER A 252 -1.65 -6.49 -2.55
C SER A 252 -2.30 -6.53 -3.93
N ALA A 253 -2.04 -7.58 -4.67
CA ALA A 253 -2.52 -7.80 -6.03
C ALA A 253 -3.48 -8.99 -6.10
N TYR A 254 -4.46 -8.92 -7.02
CA TYR A 254 -5.43 -9.99 -7.21
C TYR A 254 -4.80 -11.20 -7.88
N LEU A 255 -4.80 -12.33 -7.17
CA LEU A 255 -4.28 -13.62 -7.62
C LEU A 255 -5.39 -14.44 -8.30
N TYR A 256 -5.08 -14.94 -9.49
CA TYR A 256 -5.97 -15.79 -10.28
C TYR A 256 -5.23 -17.01 -10.84
N GLY A 257 -4.47 -17.68 -10.00
CA GLY A 257 -3.67 -18.87 -10.32
C GLY A 257 -2.18 -18.73 -10.02
N GLU A 258 -1.68 -17.52 -9.86
CA GLU A 258 -0.30 -17.29 -9.48
C GLU A 258 -0.02 -17.95 -8.12
N PHE A 259 1.13 -18.59 -8.01
CA PHE A 259 1.56 -19.38 -6.84
C PHE A 259 0.58 -20.51 -6.44
N GLY A 260 -0.36 -20.90 -7.35
CA GLY A 260 -1.43 -21.87 -7.07
C GLY A 260 -2.59 -21.30 -6.24
N ILE A 261 -2.66 -19.97 -6.08
CA ILE A 261 -3.66 -19.27 -5.28
C ILE A 261 -4.66 -18.57 -6.20
N TYR A 262 -5.93 -18.63 -5.85
CA TYR A 262 -7.03 -18.08 -6.64
C TYR A 262 -7.93 -17.21 -5.79
N ASP A 263 -8.49 -16.19 -6.42
CA ASP A 263 -9.63 -15.39 -5.93
C ASP A 263 -9.39 -14.73 -4.58
N VAL A 264 -8.26 -14.02 -4.47
CA VAL A 264 -7.86 -13.25 -3.29
C VAL A 264 -6.85 -12.18 -3.68
N CYS A 265 -6.81 -11.07 -2.96
CA CYS A 265 -5.69 -10.12 -3.01
C CYS A 265 -4.71 -10.43 -1.89
N LEU A 266 -3.43 -10.52 -2.23
CA LEU A 266 -2.32 -10.73 -1.30
C LEU A 266 -1.08 -9.99 -1.75
N SER A 267 -0.22 -9.66 -0.80
CA SER A 267 1.06 -9.03 -1.10
C SER A 267 2.05 -10.06 -1.65
N VAL A 268 2.38 -9.87 -2.90
CA VAL A 268 3.39 -10.64 -3.63
C VAL A 268 4.31 -9.69 -4.40
N PRO A 269 5.52 -10.10 -4.80
CA PRO A 269 6.39 -9.26 -5.59
C PRO A 269 5.73 -8.88 -6.92
N CYS A 270 5.55 -7.60 -7.14
CA CYS A 270 4.92 -7.03 -8.33
C CYS A 270 5.84 -6.04 -9.01
N LEU A 271 5.95 -6.13 -10.33
CA LEU A 271 6.54 -5.10 -11.16
C LEU A 271 5.50 -4.00 -11.42
N ILE A 272 5.87 -2.76 -11.13
CA ILE A 272 5.05 -1.58 -11.41
C ILE A 272 5.62 -0.85 -12.61
N ASN A 273 4.75 -0.51 -13.55
CA ASN A 273 5.06 0.35 -14.69
C ASN A 273 3.83 1.23 -15.04
N LYS A 274 3.90 1.96 -16.15
CA LYS A 274 2.80 2.80 -16.64
C LYS A 274 1.50 2.04 -16.99
N ASP A 275 1.58 0.74 -17.21
CA ASP A 275 0.42 -0.11 -17.55
C ASP A 275 -0.25 -0.68 -16.29
N GLY A 276 0.32 -0.39 -15.11
CA GLY A 276 -0.14 -0.86 -13.81
C GLY A 276 0.79 -1.86 -13.17
N VAL A 277 0.22 -2.89 -12.54
CA VAL A 277 0.92 -3.87 -11.73
C VAL A 277 0.91 -5.24 -12.39
N SER A 278 2.08 -5.87 -12.50
CA SER A 278 2.25 -7.23 -12.99
C SER A 278 2.90 -8.11 -11.93
N ILE A 279 2.27 -9.24 -11.59
CA ILE A 279 2.80 -10.19 -10.60
C ILE A 279 4.04 -10.89 -11.14
N MET A 280 5.10 -10.95 -10.37
CA MET A 280 6.34 -11.64 -10.72
C MET A 280 6.23 -13.14 -10.46
N THR A 281 5.62 -13.87 -11.38
CA THR A 281 5.38 -15.32 -11.26
C THR A 281 6.67 -16.15 -11.21
N GLY A 282 7.79 -15.61 -11.71
CA GLY A 282 9.11 -16.23 -11.61
C GLY A 282 9.79 -16.11 -10.24
N PHE A 283 9.14 -15.48 -9.25
CA PHE A 283 9.67 -15.40 -7.89
C PHE A 283 9.52 -16.76 -7.20
N ASN A 284 10.64 -17.43 -6.98
CA ASN A 284 10.64 -18.76 -6.37
C ASN A 284 10.48 -18.67 -4.87
N LEU A 285 9.36 -19.16 -4.36
CA LEU A 285 9.11 -19.35 -2.92
C LEU A 285 9.74 -20.67 -2.46
N THR A 286 10.31 -20.71 -1.27
CA THR A 286 10.62 -21.96 -0.58
C THR A 286 9.33 -22.70 -0.22
N ASP A 287 9.40 -23.98 0.17
CA ASP A 287 8.22 -24.74 0.59
C ASP A 287 7.58 -24.09 1.82
N GLU A 288 8.37 -23.60 2.77
CA GLU A 288 7.91 -22.87 3.95
C GLU A 288 7.20 -21.57 3.57
N GLU A 289 7.84 -20.71 2.77
CA GLU A 289 7.24 -19.46 2.28
C GLU A 289 5.95 -19.68 1.46
N ARG A 290 5.89 -20.79 0.71
CA ARG A 290 4.67 -21.19 -0.01
C ARG A 290 3.56 -21.59 0.96
N HIS A 291 3.88 -22.34 2.01
CA HIS A 291 2.92 -22.71 3.05
C HIS A 291 2.36 -21.45 3.74
N ASP A 292 3.23 -20.51 4.10
CA ASP A 292 2.84 -19.27 4.76
C ASP A 292 1.98 -18.39 3.84
N LEU A 293 2.29 -18.34 2.52
CA LEU A 293 1.48 -17.60 1.56
C LEU A 293 0.08 -18.20 1.40
N ILE A 294 -0.04 -19.55 1.39
CA ILE A 294 -1.32 -20.24 1.35
C ILE A 294 -2.12 -19.97 2.63
N HIS A 295 -1.47 -20.00 3.79
CA HIS A 295 -2.11 -19.67 5.07
C HIS A 295 -2.65 -18.22 5.06
N SER A 296 -1.87 -17.25 4.62
CA SER A 296 -2.33 -15.86 4.44
C SER A 296 -3.54 -15.77 3.50
N ALA A 297 -3.55 -16.56 2.42
CA ALA A 297 -4.68 -16.59 1.49
C ALA A 297 -5.97 -17.10 2.16
N GLU A 298 -5.86 -18.11 3.00
CA GLU A 298 -7.00 -18.66 3.76
C GLU A 298 -7.55 -17.64 4.77
N VAL A 299 -6.68 -16.92 5.48
CA VAL A 299 -7.07 -15.85 6.41
C VAL A 299 -7.88 -14.78 5.68
N ILE A 300 -7.39 -14.29 4.55
CA ILE A 300 -8.08 -13.24 3.77
C ILE A 300 -9.39 -13.77 3.15
N LYS A 301 -9.43 -14.99 2.62
CA LYS A 301 -10.67 -15.60 2.09
C LYS A 301 -11.75 -15.69 3.16
N ASN A 302 -11.40 -16.09 4.38
CA ASN A 302 -12.33 -16.13 5.49
C ASN A 302 -12.88 -14.73 5.83
N ALA A 303 -12.03 -13.70 5.80
CA ALA A 303 -12.45 -12.32 5.99
C ALA A 303 -13.38 -11.83 4.86
N ILE A 304 -13.08 -12.15 3.59
CA ILE A 304 -13.94 -11.83 2.44
C ILE A 304 -15.32 -12.48 2.58
N ASN A 305 -15.38 -13.78 2.93
CA ASN A 305 -16.63 -14.50 3.11
C ASN A 305 -17.51 -13.87 4.20
N SER A 306 -16.90 -13.34 5.26
CA SER A 306 -17.63 -12.70 6.36
C SER A 306 -18.25 -11.34 6.01
N VAL A 307 -17.82 -10.70 4.93
CA VAL A 307 -18.37 -9.41 4.43
C VAL A 307 -19.46 -9.64 3.40
N ASN A 308 -19.47 -10.80 2.74
CA ASN A 308 -20.42 -11.16 1.68
C ASN A 308 -21.61 -11.97 2.22
N SER A 309 -21.55 -12.38 3.49
CA SER A 309 -22.65 -13.05 4.21
C SER A 309 -23.56 -12.04 4.93
#